data_c4c77512e30290b6f90375d5c7e9810a
#
_entry.id   c4c77512e30290b6f90375d5c7e9810a
#
_cell.length_a   1.000
_cell.length_b   1.000
_cell.length_c   1.000
_cell.angle_alpha   90.00
_cell.angle_beta   90.00
_cell.angle_gamma   90.00
#
_symmetry.space_group_name_H-M   'P 1'
#
loop_
_entity.id
_entity.type
_entity.pdbx_description
1 polymer ?
#
loop_
_entity_poly.entity_id
_entity_poly.type
_entity_poly.pdbx_seq_one_letter_code
_entity_poly.pdbx_strand_id
1 'polypeptide(L)'
;MSVPESALIDPRTIRVAQNRPSLQPGFFFACSNVDLPRCEPLMRMYWNISGADAAVSLIGLITEELNHAEEPFDLKVACSRAVFERTDAAVLYLPAAGLARTAATLRRISDVLARTGCLGEGTPMWTLQVARGVGVAEDPGGRVSFGQVRAEQAARAIVNSGASSNPPRRLHEAEREFEAMGVALAAPHRRQGSSWNDEEFLESWSK
;
A
#
# COMPACT_ATOMS: atom_id res chain seq x y z
N MET A 1 -13.40 10.20 -47.26
CA MET A 1 -13.16 9.61 -45.92
C MET A 1 -12.10 10.45 -45.26
N SER A 2 -12.52 11.33 -44.37
CA SER A 2 -11.61 12.24 -43.64
C SER A 2 -10.97 11.45 -42.50
N VAL A 3 -9.64 11.43 -42.45
CA VAL A 3 -8.87 10.89 -41.33
C VAL A 3 -9.17 11.78 -40.14
N PRO A 4 -9.54 11.23 -38.95
CA PRO A 4 -9.73 12.05 -37.78
C PRO A 4 -8.41 12.73 -37.40
N GLU A 5 -8.48 14.03 -37.21
CA GLU A 5 -7.40 14.86 -36.73
C GLU A 5 -6.83 14.28 -35.45
N SER A 6 -5.67 13.63 -35.56
CA SER A 6 -4.97 13.11 -34.39
C SER A 6 -4.61 14.30 -33.51
N ALA A 7 -5.21 14.38 -32.35
CA ALA A 7 -4.89 15.39 -31.36
C ALA A 7 -3.37 15.54 -31.28
N LEU A 8 -2.85 16.72 -31.59
CA LEU A 8 -1.45 17.07 -31.48
C LEU A 8 -1.00 16.84 -30.05
N ILE A 9 -0.33 15.73 -29.81
CA ILE A 9 0.26 15.43 -28.50
C ILE A 9 1.42 16.39 -28.32
N ASP A 10 1.39 17.20 -27.26
CA ASP A 10 2.53 18.03 -26.86
C ASP A 10 3.80 17.14 -26.91
N PRO A 11 4.85 17.52 -27.67
CA PRO A 11 6.06 16.72 -27.79
C PRO A 11 6.78 16.51 -26.43
N ARG A 12 6.37 17.22 -25.38
CA ARG A 12 6.83 17.02 -24.00
C ARG A 12 6.01 16.00 -23.23
N THR A 13 4.92 15.48 -23.81
CA THR A 13 4.04 14.48 -23.18
C THR A 13 4.46 13.08 -23.61
N ILE A 14 4.91 12.28 -22.67
CA ILE A 14 5.20 10.86 -22.89
C ILE A 14 3.97 10.06 -22.49
N ARG A 15 3.36 9.33 -23.44
CA ARG A 15 2.33 8.34 -23.13
C ARG A 15 2.96 7.15 -22.44
N VAL A 16 2.57 6.87 -21.22
CA VAL A 16 2.98 5.68 -20.47
C VAL A 16 1.84 4.67 -20.50
N ALA A 17 2.15 3.40 -20.72
CA ALA A 17 1.14 2.34 -20.67
C ALA A 17 0.52 2.26 -19.26
N GLN A 18 -0.80 2.09 -19.20
CA GLN A 18 -1.56 1.93 -17.95
C GLN A 18 -1.23 0.63 -17.21
N ASN A 19 -0.55 -0.30 -17.87
CA ASN A 19 -0.03 -1.50 -17.27
C ASN A 19 1.48 -1.64 -17.52
N ARG A 20 2.20 -2.13 -16.54
CA ARG A 20 3.66 -2.26 -16.58
C ARG A 20 4.08 -3.65 -16.05
N PRO A 21 3.96 -4.70 -16.85
CA PRO A 21 4.22 -6.07 -16.41
C PRO A 21 5.69 -6.34 -16.07
N SER A 22 6.61 -5.53 -16.58
CA SER A 22 8.06 -5.74 -16.43
C SER A 22 8.74 -4.77 -15.45
N LEU A 23 7.98 -3.96 -14.71
CA LEU A 23 8.57 -2.96 -13.82
C LEU A 23 9.29 -3.60 -12.62
N GLN A 24 8.78 -4.72 -12.12
CA GLN A 24 9.39 -5.50 -11.05
C GLN A 24 9.10 -6.99 -11.29
N PRO A 25 10.12 -7.87 -11.31
CA PRO A 25 9.92 -9.31 -11.48
C PRO A 25 8.93 -9.88 -10.44
N GLY A 26 7.99 -10.71 -10.90
CA GLY A 26 6.96 -11.32 -10.05
C GLY A 26 5.75 -10.46 -9.74
N PHE A 27 5.69 -9.22 -10.26
CA PHE A 27 4.57 -8.31 -10.06
C PHE A 27 4.07 -7.70 -11.37
N PHE A 28 2.78 -7.51 -11.42
CA PHE A 28 2.07 -6.73 -12.44
C PHE A 28 1.68 -5.37 -11.83
N PHE A 29 1.78 -4.31 -12.62
CA PHE A 29 1.36 -2.96 -12.22
C PHE A 29 0.21 -2.51 -13.10
N ALA A 30 -0.92 -2.13 -12.48
CA ALA A 30 -2.00 -1.39 -13.08
C ALA A 30 -1.96 0.05 -12.57
N CYS A 31 -1.99 1.01 -13.47
CA CYS A 31 -1.98 2.44 -13.13
C CYS A 31 -3.33 3.05 -13.48
N SER A 32 -3.71 4.08 -12.74
CA SER A 32 -4.92 4.88 -13.02
C SER A 32 -4.84 5.64 -14.35
N ASN A 33 -6.01 6.09 -14.82
CA ASN A 33 -6.12 7.00 -15.96
C ASN A 33 -5.63 8.42 -15.62
N VAL A 34 -5.51 8.72 -14.33
CA VAL A 34 -5.04 10.01 -13.80
C VAL A 34 -3.64 9.81 -13.22
N ASP A 35 -2.74 10.74 -13.47
CA ASP A 35 -1.37 10.65 -12.97
C ASP A 35 -1.32 10.69 -11.45
N LEU A 36 -0.62 9.70 -10.84
CA LEU A 36 -0.37 9.68 -9.41
C LEU A 36 0.63 10.79 -9.03
N PRO A 37 0.22 11.78 -8.20
CA PRO A 37 1.09 12.88 -7.81
C PRO A 37 2.25 12.37 -6.94
N ARG A 38 3.50 12.59 -7.39
CA ARG A 38 4.70 12.07 -6.73
C ARG A 38 5.27 12.98 -5.64
N CYS A 39 4.76 14.22 -5.57
CA CYS A 39 5.16 15.21 -4.57
C CYS A 39 4.28 15.18 -3.31
N GLU A 40 3.18 14.45 -3.33
CA GLU A 40 2.28 14.29 -2.19
C GLU A 40 2.61 13.06 -1.35
N PRO A 41 2.27 13.07 -0.06
CA PRO A 41 2.32 11.88 0.76
C PRO A 41 1.44 10.78 0.18
N LEU A 42 2.01 9.58 0.02
CA LEU A 42 1.26 8.42 -0.43
C LEU A 42 0.91 7.51 0.74
N MET A 43 -0.21 6.83 0.60
CA MET A 43 -0.62 5.72 1.43
C MET A 43 -0.42 4.41 0.66
N ARG A 44 -0.17 3.35 1.40
CA ARG A 44 -0.13 1.97 0.89
C ARG A 44 -1.25 1.18 1.53
N MET A 45 -2.11 0.62 0.71
CA MET A 45 -3.07 -0.36 1.16
C MET A 45 -2.67 -1.74 0.66
N TYR A 46 -2.70 -2.72 1.54
CA TYR A 46 -2.23 -4.07 1.31
C TYR A 46 -3.39 -5.05 1.35
N TRP A 47 -3.40 -6.00 0.40
CA TRP A 47 -4.27 -7.16 0.44
C TRP A 47 -3.44 -8.44 0.38
N ASN A 48 -3.70 -9.32 1.33
CA ASN A 48 -3.17 -10.68 1.36
C ASN A 48 -4.05 -11.56 0.45
N ILE A 49 -3.83 -11.46 -0.87
CA ILE A 49 -4.62 -12.20 -1.87
C ILE A 49 -4.07 -13.61 -2.05
N SER A 50 -4.98 -14.60 -2.22
CA SER A 50 -4.67 -16.03 -2.17
C SER A 50 -4.27 -16.66 -3.50
N GLY A 51 -4.19 -15.91 -4.62
CA GLY A 51 -3.80 -16.46 -5.91
C GLY A 51 -4.20 -15.61 -7.11
N ALA A 52 -4.05 -16.20 -8.31
CA ALA A 52 -4.22 -15.49 -9.57
C ALA A 52 -5.66 -14.99 -9.80
N ASP A 53 -6.67 -15.77 -9.46
CA ASP A 53 -8.08 -15.37 -9.64
C ASP A 53 -8.42 -14.19 -8.71
N ALA A 54 -7.89 -14.20 -7.49
CA ALA A 54 -8.00 -13.08 -6.57
C ALA A 54 -7.29 -11.83 -7.09
N ALA A 55 -6.12 -12.01 -7.73
CA ALA A 55 -5.37 -10.93 -8.35
C ALA A 55 -6.16 -10.28 -9.50
N VAL A 56 -6.72 -11.09 -10.40
CA VAL A 56 -7.54 -10.61 -11.52
C VAL A 56 -8.78 -9.88 -11.01
N SER A 57 -9.46 -10.44 -10.00
CA SER A 57 -10.64 -9.82 -9.39
C SER A 57 -10.30 -8.47 -8.75
N LEU A 58 -9.21 -8.39 -7.98
CA LEU A 58 -8.76 -7.14 -7.35
C LEU A 58 -8.40 -6.08 -8.40
N ILE A 59 -7.63 -6.45 -9.44
CA ILE A 59 -7.28 -5.53 -10.53
C ILE A 59 -8.55 -4.97 -11.19
N GLY A 60 -9.51 -5.83 -11.54
CA GLY A 60 -10.76 -5.43 -12.17
C GLY A 60 -11.53 -4.43 -11.29
N LEU A 61 -11.77 -4.78 -10.03
CA LEU A 61 -12.53 -3.94 -9.10
C LEU A 61 -11.85 -2.58 -8.83
N ILE A 62 -10.53 -2.58 -8.58
CA ILE A 62 -9.80 -1.33 -8.33
C ILE A 62 -9.78 -0.44 -9.57
N THR A 63 -9.47 -1.00 -10.74
CA THR A 63 -9.39 -0.21 -11.98
C THR A 63 -10.74 0.35 -12.40
N GLU A 64 -11.81 -0.40 -12.24
CA GLU A 64 -13.18 0.06 -12.54
C GLU A 64 -13.62 1.18 -11.60
N GLU A 65 -13.59 0.94 -10.30
CA GLU A 65 -14.14 1.86 -9.30
C GLU A 65 -13.29 3.15 -9.17
N LEU A 66 -11.96 3.03 -9.08
CA LEU A 66 -11.12 4.21 -8.87
C LEU A 66 -10.93 5.05 -10.16
N ASN A 67 -10.91 4.43 -11.34
CA ASN A 67 -10.90 5.19 -12.58
C ASN A 67 -12.25 5.88 -12.84
N HIS A 68 -13.38 5.27 -12.48
CA HIS A 68 -14.67 5.92 -12.53
C HIS A 68 -14.75 7.14 -11.60
N ALA A 69 -14.12 7.05 -10.45
CA ALA A 69 -14.01 8.16 -9.48
C ALA A 69 -12.90 9.17 -9.80
N GLU A 70 -12.17 8.99 -10.91
CA GLU A 70 -10.99 9.81 -11.30
C GLU A 70 -9.93 9.92 -10.19
N GLU A 71 -9.82 8.88 -9.32
CA GLU A 71 -8.82 8.84 -8.26
C GLU A 71 -7.49 8.30 -8.79
N PRO A 72 -6.38 9.01 -8.55
CA PRO A 72 -5.06 8.57 -9.00
C PRO A 72 -4.53 7.41 -8.13
N PHE A 73 -4.01 6.37 -8.78
CA PHE A 73 -3.40 5.24 -8.09
C PHE A 73 -2.36 4.50 -8.94
N ASP A 74 -1.47 3.79 -8.26
CA ASP A 74 -0.69 2.67 -8.81
C ASP A 74 -1.03 1.41 -8.01
N LEU A 75 -1.45 0.33 -8.67
CA LEU A 75 -1.73 -0.95 -8.06
C LEU A 75 -0.66 -1.97 -8.48
N LYS A 76 0.08 -2.49 -7.52
CA LYS A 76 1.07 -3.55 -7.69
C LYS A 76 0.47 -4.86 -7.21
N VAL A 77 0.44 -5.90 -8.06
CA VAL A 77 -0.16 -7.19 -7.75
C VAL A 77 0.80 -8.33 -8.09
N ALA A 78 0.91 -9.30 -7.21
CA ALA A 78 1.66 -10.54 -7.45
C ALA A 78 1.18 -11.22 -8.75
N CYS A 79 2.12 -11.76 -9.53
CA CYS A 79 1.82 -12.55 -10.72
C CYS A 79 2.59 -13.88 -10.76
N SER A 80 3.18 -14.31 -9.64
CA SER A 80 3.84 -15.60 -9.51
C SER A 80 3.40 -16.32 -8.23
N ARG A 81 3.35 -17.65 -8.29
CA ARG A 81 2.87 -18.49 -7.17
C ARG A 81 3.64 -18.23 -5.88
N ALA A 82 4.95 -18.10 -5.94
CA ALA A 82 5.80 -17.86 -4.77
C ALA A 82 5.52 -16.51 -4.09
N VAL A 83 5.04 -15.51 -4.84
CA VAL A 83 4.75 -14.19 -4.29
C VAL A 83 3.38 -14.15 -3.61
N PHE A 84 2.42 -15.02 -4.00
CA PHE A 84 1.13 -15.14 -3.32
C PHE A 84 1.22 -15.73 -1.90
N GLU A 85 2.33 -16.32 -1.52
CA GLU A 85 2.58 -16.76 -0.14
C GLU A 85 2.85 -15.59 0.83
N ARG A 86 3.02 -14.38 0.31
CA ARG A 86 3.32 -13.17 1.08
C ARG A 86 2.05 -12.44 1.45
N THR A 87 2.03 -11.82 2.63
CA THR A 87 0.92 -10.99 3.08
C THR A 87 0.80 -9.65 2.33
N ASP A 88 1.83 -9.23 1.57
CA ASP A 88 1.86 -8.05 0.71
C ASP A 88 1.75 -8.41 -0.79
N ALA A 89 0.97 -9.45 -1.11
CA ALA A 89 0.78 -9.92 -2.48
C ALA A 89 0.11 -8.87 -3.38
N ALA A 90 -0.64 -7.93 -2.83
CA ALA A 90 -1.13 -6.76 -3.56
C ALA A 90 -0.93 -5.49 -2.73
N VAL A 91 -0.53 -4.40 -3.41
CA VAL A 91 -0.27 -3.09 -2.79
C VAL A 91 -0.84 -1.99 -3.69
N LEU A 92 -1.78 -1.23 -3.18
CA LEU A 92 -2.31 -0.03 -3.80
C LEU A 92 -1.58 1.19 -3.22
N TYR A 93 -1.09 2.04 -4.10
CA TYR A 93 -0.52 3.34 -3.77
C TYR A 93 -1.52 4.42 -4.20
N LEU A 94 -1.87 5.32 -3.29
CA LEU A 94 -2.77 6.42 -3.56
C LEU A 94 -2.37 7.64 -2.71
N PRO A 95 -2.77 8.87 -3.09
CA PRO A 95 -2.52 10.05 -2.26
C PRO A 95 -3.17 9.92 -0.89
N ALA A 96 -2.51 10.41 0.15
CA ALA A 96 -3.04 10.38 1.51
C ALA A 96 -4.41 11.10 1.59
N ALA A 97 -4.57 12.22 0.87
CA ALA A 97 -5.85 12.93 0.77
C ALA A 97 -6.96 12.11 0.08
N GLY A 98 -6.60 11.16 -0.81
CA GLY A 98 -7.54 10.28 -1.51
C GLY A 98 -8.03 9.13 -0.65
N LEU A 99 -7.25 8.69 0.33
CA LEU A 99 -7.57 7.51 1.13
C LEU A 99 -8.92 7.61 1.85
N ALA A 100 -9.19 8.74 2.51
CA ALA A 100 -10.47 8.95 3.21
C ALA A 100 -11.67 8.97 2.24
N ARG A 101 -11.51 9.60 1.07
CA ARG A 101 -12.57 9.65 0.04
C ARG A 101 -12.89 8.29 -0.53
N THR A 102 -11.90 7.41 -0.68
CA THR A 102 -12.03 6.08 -1.28
C THR A 102 -12.30 4.98 -0.27
N ALA A 103 -12.26 5.26 1.04
CA ALA A 103 -12.34 4.29 2.12
C ALA A 103 -13.55 3.34 1.97
N ALA A 104 -14.75 3.87 1.76
CA ALA A 104 -15.96 3.07 1.59
C ALA A 104 -15.90 2.16 0.34
N THR A 105 -15.35 2.64 -0.76
CA THR A 105 -15.14 1.85 -1.99
C THR A 105 -14.14 0.73 -1.76
N LEU A 106 -12.99 1.04 -1.15
CA LEU A 106 -11.94 0.06 -0.84
C LEU A 106 -12.43 -0.99 0.16
N ARG A 107 -13.28 -0.59 1.12
CA ARG A 107 -13.95 -1.53 2.01
C ARG A 107 -14.86 -2.48 1.24
N ARG A 108 -15.76 -1.96 0.37
CA ARG A 108 -16.65 -2.82 -0.45
C ARG A 108 -15.86 -3.82 -1.28
N ILE A 109 -14.76 -3.40 -1.90
CA ILE A 109 -13.85 -4.28 -2.65
C ILE A 109 -13.27 -5.36 -1.73
N SER A 110 -12.80 -4.98 -0.55
CA SER A 110 -12.26 -5.92 0.45
C SER A 110 -13.30 -6.93 0.92
N ASP A 111 -14.54 -6.49 1.12
CA ASP A 111 -15.66 -7.35 1.51
C ASP A 111 -16.04 -8.34 0.39
N VAL A 112 -15.99 -7.94 -0.88
CA VAL A 112 -16.18 -8.85 -2.03
C VAL A 112 -15.11 -9.93 -2.02
N LEU A 113 -13.84 -9.56 -1.90
CA LEU A 113 -12.71 -10.50 -1.87
C LEU A 113 -12.76 -11.44 -0.64
N ALA A 114 -13.19 -10.93 0.50
CA ALA A 114 -13.36 -11.74 1.71
C ALA A 114 -14.46 -12.80 1.53
N ARG A 115 -15.62 -12.40 1.00
CA ARG A 115 -16.75 -13.32 0.75
C ARG A 115 -16.45 -14.40 -0.28
N THR A 116 -15.58 -14.12 -1.25
CA THR A 116 -15.16 -15.09 -2.28
C THR A 116 -13.99 -15.96 -1.86
N GLY A 117 -13.49 -15.82 -0.59
CA GLY A 117 -12.37 -16.59 -0.10
C GLY A 117 -11.02 -16.18 -0.71
N CYS A 118 -10.97 -15.01 -1.33
CA CYS A 118 -9.78 -14.50 -2.01
C CYS A 118 -8.76 -13.86 -1.07
N LEU A 119 -9.08 -13.68 0.23
CA LEU A 119 -8.18 -13.07 1.22
C LEU A 119 -7.67 -14.08 2.24
N GLY A 120 -6.36 -14.03 2.51
CA GLY A 120 -5.73 -14.67 3.66
C GLY A 120 -6.06 -13.94 4.98
N GLU A 121 -5.47 -14.40 6.09
CA GLU A 121 -5.79 -13.85 7.43
C GLU A 121 -4.90 -12.69 7.85
N GLY A 122 -3.59 -12.81 7.61
CA GLY A 122 -2.60 -11.86 8.10
C GLY A 122 -2.43 -10.64 7.20
N THR A 123 -1.88 -9.58 7.77
CA THR A 123 -1.41 -8.38 7.08
C THR A 123 0.12 -8.26 7.19
N PRO A 124 0.78 -7.46 6.35
CA PRO A 124 2.21 -7.20 6.54
C PRO A 124 2.47 -6.65 7.95
N MET A 125 3.56 -7.12 8.55
CA MET A 125 3.99 -6.60 9.85
C MET A 125 4.14 -5.08 9.82
N TRP A 126 3.78 -4.43 10.90
CA TRP A 126 3.83 -2.98 11.12
C TRP A 126 2.72 -2.17 10.41
N THR A 127 1.81 -2.78 9.67
CA THR A 127 0.64 -2.09 9.09
C THR A 127 -0.48 -1.97 10.12
N LEU A 128 -1.33 -0.95 9.96
CA LEU A 128 -2.63 -0.88 10.65
C LEU A 128 -3.58 -1.87 9.97
N GLN A 129 -3.97 -2.92 10.67
CA GLN A 129 -4.96 -3.86 10.15
C GLN A 129 -6.35 -3.22 10.21
N VAL A 130 -7.03 -3.14 9.06
CA VAL A 130 -8.37 -2.52 8.93
C VAL A 130 -9.47 -3.56 8.67
N ALA A 131 -9.08 -4.73 8.15
CA ALA A 131 -9.92 -5.90 8.00
C ALA A 131 -9.05 -7.16 7.95
N ARG A 132 -9.68 -8.35 7.96
CA ARG A 132 -8.96 -9.61 7.75
C ARG A 132 -8.20 -9.58 6.42
N GLY A 133 -6.89 -9.77 6.45
CA GLY A 133 -6.03 -9.75 5.26
C GLY A 133 -5.85 -8.38 4.61
N VAL A 134 -6.29 -7.29 5.26
CA VAL A 134 -6.21 -5.93 4.72
C VAL A 134 -5.51 -5.00 5.71
N GLY A 135 -4.41 -4.40 5.28
CA GLY A 135 -3.61 -3.49 6.08
C GLY A 135 -3.33 -2.16 5.39
N VAL A 136 -3.08 -1.12 6.16
CA VAL A 136 -2.76 0.22 5.66
C VAL A 136 -1.50 0.76 6.33
N ALA A 137 -0.68 1.50 5.60
CA ALA A 137 0.45 2.24 6.12
C ALA A 137 0.74 3.47 5.26
N GLU A 138 1.38 4.47 5.84
CA GLU A 138 1.95 5.56 5.07
C GLU A 138 3.19 5.10 4.29
N ASP A 139 3.33 5.61 3.07
CA ASP A 139 4.54 5.38 2.27
C ASP A 139 5.74 6.06 2.95
N PRO A 140 6.85 5.34 3.20
CA PRO A 140 8.03 5.94 3.81
C PRO A 140 8.77 6.91 2.88
N GLY A 141 8.39 6.97 1.59
CA GLY A 141 9.08 7.75 0.57
C GLY A 141 10.31 7.03 0.01
N GLY A 142 11.03 7.69 -0.92
CA GLY A 142 12.34 7.22 -1.39
C GLY A 142 12.34 5.93 -2.22
N ARG A 143 11.18 5.43 -2.68
CA ARG A 143 11.04 4.17 -3.43
C ARG A 143 11.53 2.93 -2.68
N VAL A 144 11.52 2.97 -1.34
CA VAL A 144 11.92 1.84 -0.50
C VAL A 144 10.73 1.00 -0.07
N SER A 145 10.97 -0.26 0.28
CA SER A 145 9.95 -1.12 0.84
C SER A 145 9.60 -0.66 2.26
N PHE A 146 8.30 -0.47 2.55
CA PHE A 146 7.83 -0.16 3.90
C PHE A 146 8.31 -1.20 4.93
N GLY A 147 8.10 -2.49 4.61
CA GLY A 147 8.51 -3.57 5.50
C GLY A 147 10.02 -3.61 5.72
N GLN A 148 10.83 -3.32 4.69
CA GLN A 148 12.28 -3.26 4.82
C GLN A 148 12.72 -2.13 5.76
N VAL A 149 12.17 -0.93 5.60
CA VAL A 149 12.49 0.21 6.48
C VAL A 149 12.17 -0.13 7.94
N ARG A 150 11.00 -0.71 8.21
CA ARG A 150 10.60 -1.09 9.58
C ARG A 150 11.44 -2.24 10.14
N ALA A 151 11.80 -3.22 9.31
CA ALA A 151 12.69 -4.30 9.71
C ALA A 151 14.11 -3.80 10.05
N GLU A 152 14.64 -2.84 9.30
CA GLU A 152 15.93 -2.21 9.60
C GLU A 152 15.89 -1.43 10.92
N GLN A 153 14.80 -0.71 11.21
CA GLN A 153 14.58 -0.04 12.49
C GLN A 153 14.58 -1.04 13.65
N ALA A 154 13.81 -2.12 13.52
CA ALA A 154 13.75 -3.17 14.53
C ALA A 154 15.11 -3.87 14.73
N ALA A 155 15.84 -4.13 13.66
CA ALA A 155 17.15 -4.75 13.73
C ALA A 155 18.16 -3.85 14.48
N ARG A 156 18.16 -2.55 14.23
CA ARG A 156 19.00 -1.58 14.99
C ARG A 156 18.65 -1.58 16.47
N ALA A 157 17.37 -1.58 16.82
CA ALA A 157 16.91 -1.66 18.20
C ALA A 157 17.43 -2.94 18.91
N ILE A 158 17.36 -4.09 18.21
CA ILE A 158 17.88 -5.35 18.74
C ILE A 158 19.39 -5.27 18.97
N VAL A 159 20.15 -4.74 18.01
CA VAL A 159 21.61 -4.60 18.12
C VAL A 159 21.98 -3.66 19.27
N ASN A 160 21.31 -2.51 19.39
CA ASN A 160 21.60 -1.50 20.40
C ASN A 160 21.18 -1.93 21.82
N SER A 161 20.16 -2.81 21.93
CA SER A 161 19.80 -3.41 23.22
C SER A 161 20.87 -4.37 23.76
N GLY A 162 21.82 -4.79 22.92
CA GLY A 162 22.89 -5.71 23.25
C GLY A 162 22.38 -7.09 23.69
N ALA A 163 23.18 -7.79 24.49
CA ALA A 163 22.83 -9.11 25.02
C ALA A 163 21.82 -9.10 26.18
N SER A 164 21.10 -7.99 26.39
CA SER A 164 20.13 -7.89 27.47
C SER A 164 19.02 -8.91 27.30
N SER A 165 18.83 -9.78 28.29
CA SER A 165 17.69 -10.70 28.38
C SER A 165 16.45 -10.05 29.02
N ASN A 166 16.55 -8.79 29.47
CA ASN A 166 15.46 -8.06 30.12
C ASN A 166 14.48 -7.51 29.08
N PRO A 167 13.23 -8.04 28.96
CA PRO A 167 12.27 -7.60 27.96
C PRO A 167 11.91 -6.09 28.05
N PRO A 168 11.66 -5.50 29.24
CA PRO A 168 11.42 -4.06 29.37
C PRO A 168 12.55 -3.19 28.82
N ARG A 169 13.81 -3.57 29.04
CA ARG A 169 14.97 -2.84 28.49
C ARG A 169 15.01 -2.93 26.97
N ARG A 170 14.74 -4.12 26.41
CA ARG A 170 14.70 -4.31 24.94
C ARG A 170 13.58 -3.50 24.30
N LEU A 171 12.41 -3.44 24.94
CA LEU A 171 11.30 -2.61 24.47
C LEU A 171 11.66 -1.14 24.49
N HIS A 172 12.25 -0.64 25.58
CA HIS A 172 12.67 0.74 25.69
C HIS A 172 13.71 1.12 24.61
N GLU A 173 14.67 0.25 24.33
CA GLU A 173 15.61 0.50 23.22
C GLU A 173 14.92 0.49 21.86
N ALA A 174 13.92 -0.36 21.65
CA ALA A 174 13.12 -0.34 20.44
C ALA A 174 12.34 0.97 20.28
N GLU A 175 11.68 1.44 21.34
CA GLU A 175 11.00 2.74 21.35
C GLU A 175 11.96 3.87 20.99
N ARG A 176 13.14 3.94 21.62
CA ARG A 176 14.16 4.95 21.33
C ARG A 176 14.64 4.94 19.87
N GLU A 177 14.87 3.77 19.30
CA GLU A 177 15.32 3.64 17.92
C GLU A 177 14.23 4.10 16.92
N PHE A 178 12.97 3.75 17.17
CA PHE A 178 11.87 4.21 16.35
C PHE A 178 11.66 5.73 16.48
N GLU A 179 11.70 6.27 17.70
CA GLU A 179 11.59 7.70 17.96
C GLU A 179 12.73 8.50 17.33
N ALA A 180 13.97 7.99 17.37
CA ALA A 180 15.13 8.62 16.74
C ALA A 180 14.95 8.78 15.21
N MET A 181 14.10 7.95 14.62
CA MET A 181 13.71 8.03 13.21
C MET A 181 12.35 8.71 13.01
N GLY A 182 11.82 9.35 14.05
CA GLY A 182 10.57 10.12 14.01
C GLY A 182 9.31 9.26 13.86
N VAL A 183 9.36 8.00 14.27
CA VAL A 183 8.24 7.06 14.21
C VAL A 183 7.93 6.54 15.60
N ALA A 184 6.67 6.60 16.03
CA ALA A 184 6.27 5.99 17.29
C ALA A 184 6.16 4.46 17.12
N LEU A 185 6.76 3.67 18.02
CA LEU A 185 6.66 2.21 17.99
C LEU A 185 5.20 1.74 18.16
N ALA A 186 4.38 2.49 18.86
CA ALA A 186 2.94 2.23 19.01
C ALA A 186 2.13 2.46 17.71
N ALA A 187 2.67 3.22 16.75
CA ALA A 187 2.05 3.50 15.46
C ALA A 187 3.05 3.34 14.30
N PRO A 188 3.61 2.15 14.12
CA PRO A 188 4.70 1.90 13.19
C PRO A 188 4.28 2.01 11.72
N HIS A 189 2.97 2.01 11.44
CA HIS A 189 2.38 2.22 10.12
C HIS A 189 2.46 3.68 9.67
N ARG A 190 2.77 4.62 10.56
CA ARG A 190 2.93 6.04 10.25
C ARG A 190 4.37 6.38 9.84
N ARG A 191 4.52 7.43 9.05
CA ARG A 191 5.84 8.01 8.73
C ARG A 191 6.22 9.12 9.69
N GLN A 192 7.44 9.57 9.63
CA GLN A 192 7.90 10.75 10.37
C GLN A 192 7.06 12.00 10.01
N GLY A 193 6.63 12.75 11.03
CA GLY A 193 5.84 13.96 10.83
C GLY A 193 4.44 13.73 10.26
N SER A 194 3.91 12.51 10.41
CA SER A 194 2.56 12.16 9.98
C SER A 194 1.50 13.04 10.65
N SER A 195 0.57 13.53 9.84
CA SER A 195 -0.69 14.15 10.31
C SER A 195 -1.88 13.19 10.17
N TRP A 196 -1.64 11.93 9.78
CA TRP A 196 -2.71 10.96 9.57
C TRP A 196 -3.36 10.57 10.90
N ASN A 197 -4.69 10.54 10.92
CA ASN A 197 -5.50 10.17 12.07
C ASN A 197 -6.14 8.78 11.83
N ASP A 198 -5.70 7.79 12.61
CA ASP A 198 -6.19 6.41 12.50
C ASP A 198 -7.68 6.30 12.84
N GLU A 199 -8.14 7.04 13.86
CA GLU A 199 -9.54 6.99 14.32
C GLU A 199 -10.47 7.53 13.23
N GLU A 200 -10.15 8.69 12.67
CA GLU A 200 -10.91 9.29 11.56
C GLU A 200 -10.96 8.37 10.34
N PHE A 201 -9.83 7.74 10.01
CA PHE A 201 -9.80 6.78 8.91
C PHE A 201 -10.64 5.54 9.22
N LEU A 202 -10.52 4.95 10.41
CA LEU A 202 -11.30 3.78 10.82
C LEU A 202 -12.80 4.07 10.87
N GLU A 203 -13.20 5.28 11.27
CA GLU A 203 -14.59 5.73 11.18
C GLU A 203 -15.07 5.77 9.72
N SER A 204 -14.26 6.34 8.81
CA SER A 204 -14.61 6.39 7.38
C SER A 204 -14.62 5.01 6.73
N TRP A 205 -13.74 4.11 7.18
CA TRP A 205 -13.71 2.72 6.78
C TRP A 205 -14.94 1.94 7.25
N SER A 206 -15.52 2.31 8.38
CA SER A 206 -16.65 1.58 9.00
C SER A 206 -18.04 1.97 8.45
N LYS A 207 -18.13 3.08 7.72
CA LYS A 207 -19.36 3.57 7.06
C LYS A 207 -19.63 2.83 5.76
#